data_a0d23506193038ba00de0179cf900545
#
_entry.id   a0d23506193038ba00de0179cf900545
#
_cell.length_a   1.000
_cell.length_b   1.000
_cell.length_c   1.000
_cell.angle_alpha   90.00
_cell.angle_beta   90.00
_cell.angle_gamma   90.00
#
_symmetry.space_group_name_H-M   'P 1'
#
loop_
_entity.id
_entity.type
_entity.pdbx_description
1 polymer ?
#
loop_
_entity_poly.entity_id
_entity_poly.type
_entity_poly.pdbx_seq_one_letter_code
_entity_poly.pdbx_strand_id
1 'polypeptide(L)'
;MNYKFSFSIFLAILAFASGLFIYAFKMQEGKQVEGEWWLKNVIDFKGVAADKINGRKIIISSGSNSLFSINSEIISQKTSLPVVNIATHAGLDLNYHFYQLKKHFKNGDIVVMPLEYEYYTRTEAPTDWFVNNILGWGQDYLSSINIYNRIKFMMNVSPKRLVEGFNAEDKGLVSPLNDVINHLNSTNGEYNGYSYKSLNKNGDINVFIDGKTVYDSVYNGTFTYNSDIPKISEHTYKTLKDINNFVSNKGGKLFITWPVTMRNPGFDTDNGQTMQSLMKLKGFLSVAGLNVICSPSASNLGGSLFMDSAYHTNGYGARIRSSLLGDCINAELHNKSGYELNRNFRAVVLEMERETPYN
;
A
#
# COMPACT_ATOMS: atom_id res chain seq x y z
N MET A 1 -45.61 -27.49 24.67
CA MET A 1 -44.52 -26.55 25.06
C MET A 1 -44.95 -25.16 24.63
N ASN A 2 -44.93 -24.16 25.52
CA ASN A 2 -45.43 -22.81 25.17
C ASN A 2 -44.43 -22.14 24.21
N TYR A 3 -44.85 -21.96 22.96
CA TYR A 3 -44.03 -21.38 21.89
C TYR A 3 -43.33 -20.05 22.31
N LYS A 4 -44.08 -19.19 23.03
CA LYS A 4 -43.52 -17.93 23.53
C LYS A 4 -42.38 -18.13 24.50
N PHE A 5 -42.45 -19.13 25.39
CA PHE A 5 -41.40 -19.47 26.34
C PHE A 5 -40.15 -20.00 25.64
N SER A 6 -40.34 -20.92 24.69
CA SER A 6 -39.22 -21.46 23.91
C SER A 6 -38.51 -20.38 23.09
N PHE A 7 -39.25 -19.45 22.51
CA PHE A 7 -38.71 -18.30 21.76
C PHE A 7 -37.93 -17.34 22.67
N SER A 8 -38.45 -17.07 23.89
CA SER A 8 -37.72 -16.23 24.86
C SER A 8 -36.41 -16.87 25.32
N ILE A 9 -36.38 -18.18 25.55
CA ILE A 9 -35.14 -18.91 25.86
C ILE A 9 -34.15 -18.82 24.71
N PHE A 10 -34.61 -19.04 23.46
CA PHE A 10 -33.75 -18.92 22.28
C PHE A 10 -33.10 -17.52 22.16
N LEU A 11 -33.90 -16.47 22.34
CA LEU A 11 -33.38 -15.10 22.33
C LEU A 11 -32.38 -14.82 23.46
N ALA A 12 -32.62 -15.34 24.66
CA ALA A 12 -31.69 -15.21 25.78
C ALA A 12 -30.36 -15.92 25.52
N ILE A 13 -30.40 -17.15 24.96
CA ILE A 13 -29.18 -17.87 24.56
C ILE A 13 -28.43 -17.12 23.48
N LEU A 14 -29.12 -16.60 22.46
CA LEU A 14 -28.52 -15.84 21.37
C LEU A 14 -27.84 -14.56 21.89
N ALA A 15 -28.53 -13.82 22.77
CA ALA A 15 -27.97 -12.61 23.38
C ALA A 15 -26.74 -12.93 24.24
N PHE A 16 -26.77 -14.00 25.02
CA PHE A 16 -25.66 -14.46 25.85
C PHE A 16 -24.45 -14.89 24.99
N ALA A 17 -24.67 -15.70 23.94
CA ALA A 17 -23.63 -16.12 23.03
C ALA A 17 -22.99 -14.93 22.28
N SER A 18 -23.82 -13.97 21.83
CA SER A 18 -23.35 -12.73 21.21
C SER A 18 -22.51 -11.90 22.18
N GLY A 19 -22.95 -11.77 23.43
CA GLY A 19 -22.19 -11.08 24.49
C GLY A 19 -20.85 -11.71 24.77
N LEU A 20 -20.79 -13.06 24.87
CA LEU A 20 -19.53 -13.80 25.02
C LEU A 20 -18.61 -13.60 23.83
N PHE A 21 -19.13 -13.64 22.61
CA PHE A 21 -18.32 -13.42 21.41
C PHE A 21 -17.76 -11.99 21.35
N ILE A 22 -18.56 -10.98 21.65
CA ILE A 22 -18.11 -9.58 21.72
C ILE A 22 -17.04 -9.42 22.80
N TYR A 23 -17.21 -10.04 23.96
CA TYR A 23 -16.21 -10.03 25.02
C TYR A 23 -14.90 -10.70 24.59
N ALA A 24 -14.99 -11.90 24.01
CA ALA A 24 -13.84 -12.62 23.48
C ALA A 24 -13.09 -11.82 22.42
N PHE A 25 -13.83 -11.17 21.52
CA PHE A 25 -13.26 -10.28 20.49
C PHE A 25 -12.52 -9.10 21.13
N LYS A 26 -13.13 -8.42 22.10
CA LYS A 26 -12.50 -7.29 22.80
C LYS A 26 -11.21 -7.67 23.50
N MET A 27 -11.14 -8.88 24.04
CA MET A 27 -9.93 -9.42 24.69
C MET A 27 -8.78 -9.67 23.68
N GLN A 28 -9.05 -9.62 22.37
CA GLN A 28 -8.04 -9.79 21.32
C GLN A 28 -7.32 -8.49 20.95
N GLU A 29 -7.93 -7.35 21.26
CA GLU A 29 -7.39 -6.04 20.89
C GLU A 29 -6.04 -5.80 21.58
N GLY A 30 -5.00 -5.50 20.80
CA GLY A 30 -3.64 -5.27 21.30
C GLY A 30 -2.84 -6.54 21.60
N LYS A 31 -3.43 -7.73 21.48
CA LYS A 31 -2.73 -8.99 21.74
C LYS A 31 -1.70 -9.33 20.68
N GLN A 32 -0.46 -9.56 21.10
CA GLN A 32 0.69 -9.80 20.23
C GLN A 32 0.77 -11.27 19.81
N VAL A 33 -0.11 -11.64 18.89
CA VAL A 33 -0.02 -12.91 18.14
C VAL A 33 0.77 -12.72 16.84
N GLU A 34 0.83 -13.75 16.01
CA GLU A 34 1.46 -13.66 14.69
C GLU A 34 0.96 -12.45 13.89
N GLY A 35 1.88 -11.58 13.44
CA GLY A 35 1.59 -10.36 12.73
C GLY A 35 2.85 -9.53 12.43
N GLU A 36 2.68 -8.53 11.57
CA GLU A 36 3.75 -7.60 11.16
C GLU A 36 3.79 -6.38 12.11
N TRP A 37 4.37 -6.56 13.29
CA TRP A 37 4.39 -5.55 14.35
C TRP A 37 5.21 -4.32 14.01
N TRP A 38 6.29 -4.49 13.22
CA TRP A 38 7.10 -3.39 12.70
C TRP A 38 6.27 -2.38 11.90
N LEU A 39 5.20 -2.86 11.26
CA LEU A 39 4.35 -2.07 10.39
C LEU A 39 3.59 -0.97 11.16
N LYS A 40 3.22 -1.21 12.41
CA LYS A 40 2.58 -0.18 13.26
C LYS A 40 3.46 1.06 13.38
N ASN A 41 4.74 0.88 13.71
CA ASN A 41 5.67 2.00 13.85
C ASN A 41 5.99 2.68 12.50
N VAL A 42 6.01 1.92 11.40
CA VAL A 42 6.13 2.49 10.05
C VAL A 42 4.93 3.38 9.72
N ILE A 43 3.72 2.93 10.03
CA ILE A 43 2.48 3.71 9.83
C ILE A 43 2.51 4.99 10.66
N ASP A 44 2.88 4.90 11.94
CA ASP A 44 2.98 6.06 12.82
C ASP A 44 4.02 7.08 12.31
N PHE A 45 5.21 6.60 11.92
CA PHE A 45 6.25 7.44 11.35
C PHE A 45 5.78 8.22 10.13
N LYS A 46 5.18 7.50 9.16
CA LYS A 46 4.69 8.07 7.90
C LYS A 46 3.54 9.06 8.12
N GLY A 47 2.67 8.77 9.09
CA GLY A 47 1.60 9.69 9.48
C GLY A 47 2.16 10.99 10.03
N VAL A 48 3.10 10.93 10.97
CA VAL A 48 3.76 12.14 11.53
C VAL A 48 4.53 12.90 10.45
N ALA A 49 5.22 12.19 9.54
CA ALA A 49 5.93 12.81 8.41
C ALA A 49 4.97 13.58 7.49
N ALA A 50 3.82 12.98 7.17
CA ALA A 50 2.80 13.61 6.32
C ALA A 50 2.18 14.87 6.97
N ASP A 51 1.95 14.84 8.28
CA ASP A 51 1.34 15.95 9.02
C ASP A 51 2.29 17.14 9.19
N LYS A 52 3.61 16.90 9.23
CA LYS A 52 4.63 17.96 9.28
C LYS A 52 4.72 18.80 8.02
N ILE A 53 4.24 18.30 6.88
CA ILE A 53 4.28 19.06 5.64
C ILE A 53 3.17 20.10 5.65
N ASN A 54 3.58 21.38 5.62
CA ASN A 54 2.65 22.48 5.48
C ASN A 54 2.32 22.76 4.01
N GLY A 55 1.06 23.11 3.74
CA GLY A 55 0.58 23.41 2.39
C GLY A 55 0.27 22.17 1.56
N ARG A 56 0.11 22.38 0.27
CA ARG A 56 -0.20 21.35 -0.73
C ARG A 56 0.97 20.41 -0.93
N LYS A 57 0.69 19.11 -0.98
CA LYS A 57 1.71 18.06 -1.16
C LYS A 57 1.22 16.95 -2.10
N ILE A 58 2.14 16.11 -2.51
CA ILE A 58 1.86 14.83 -3.17
C ILE A 58 1.97 13.73 -2.12
N ILE A 59 0.93 12.89 -2.04
CA ILE A 59 0.85 11.74 -1.16
C ILE A 59 0.93 10.47 -2.01
N ILE A 60 1.97 9.65 -1.81
CA ILE A 60 2.06 8.32 -2.41
C ILE A 60 1.41 7.33 -1.45
N SER A 61 0.41 6.58 -1.90
CA SER A 61 -0.36 5.63 -1.08
C SER A 61 -0.59 4.33 -1.83
N SER A 62 0.00 3.24 -1.35
CA SER A 62 -0.17 1.88 -1.86
C SER A 62 0.43 0.85 -0.90
N GLY A 63 0.65 -0.36 -1.36
CA GLY A 63 1.36 -1.42 -0.65
C GLY A 63 2.88 -1.29 -0.72
N SER A 64 3.56 -2.41 -0.51
CA SER A 64 5.01 -2.48 -0.34
C SER A 64 5.81 -2.14 -1.60
N ASN A 65 5.20 -2.26 -2.79
CA ASN A 65 5.87 -1.82 -4.00
C ASN A 65 6.32 -0.35 -3.93
N SER A 66 5.53 0.52 -3.29
CA SER A 66 5.89 1.94 -3.14
C SER A 66 6.64 2.22 -1.83
N LEU A 67 6.50 1.38 -0.81
CA LEU A 67 7.33 1.47 0.39
C LEU A 67 8.82 1.38 0.04
N PHE A 68 9.18 0.47 -0.89
CA PHE A 68 10.57 0.16 -1.24
C PHE A 68 11.06 0.77 -2.57
N SER A 69 10.19 1.39 -3.37
CA SER A 69 10.57 1.83 -4.71
C SER A 69 10.31 3.30 -5.01
N ILE A 70 10.08 4.10 -4.00
CA ILE A 70 9.88 5.55 -4.15
C ILE A 70 11.04 6.31 -3.53
N ASN A 71 11.49 7.32 -4.26
CA ASN A 71 12.34 8.41 -3.77
C ASN A 71 11.56 9.71 -3.89
N SER A 72 10.97 10.13 -2.79
CA SER A 72 10.10 11.32 -2.72
C SER A 72 10.84 12.62 -3.07
N GLU A 73 12.14 12.69 -2.81
CA GLU A 73 12.95 13.87 -3.14
C GLU A 73 13.07 14.08 -4.64
N ILE A 74 13.31 13.02 -5.41
CA ILE A 74 13.37 13.09 -6.88
C ILE A 74 12.04 13.54 -7.46
N ILE A 75 10.92 12.99 -6.97
CA ILE A 75 9.59 13.40 -7.42
C ILE A 75 9.34 14.87 -7.06
N SER A 76 9.73 15.27 -5.85
CA SER A 76 9.59 16.66 -5.38
C SER A 76 10.37 17.65 -6.27
N GLN A 77 11.61 17.32 -6.63
CA GLN A 77 12.43 18.15 -7.53
C GLN A 77 11.78 18.31 -8.92
N LYS A 78 11.16 17.26 -9.45
CA LYS A 78 10.49 17.30 -10.77
C LYS A 78 9.15 18.02 -10.77
N THR A 79 8.43 17.98 -9.67
CA THR A 79 7.07 18.54 -9.57
C THR A 79 7.00 19.87 -8.85
N SER A 80 8.09 20.30 -8.20
CA SER A 80 8.17 21.49 -7.33
C SER A 80 7.15 21.45 -6.17
N LEU A 81 6.68 20.28 -5.77
CA LEU A 81 5.79 20.07 -4.64
C LEU A 81 6.44 19.14 -3.60
N PRO A 82 6.21 19.36 -2.32
CA PRO A 82 6.60 18.40 -1.29
C PRO A 82 5.93 17.03 -1.55
N VAL A 83 6.67 15.95 -1.32
CA VAL A 83 6.17 14.58 -1.50
C VAL A 83 6.33 13.81 -0.20
N VAL A 84 5.32 13.05 0.17
CA VAL A 84 5.36 12.10 1.29
C VAL A 84 4.89 10.72 0.84
N ASN A 85 5.64 9.71 1.23
CA ASN A 85 5.34 8.33 0.95
C ASN A 85 4.67 7.68 2.17
N ILE A 86 3.33 7.52 2.14
CA ILE A 86 2.56 6.81 3.18
C ILE A 86 2.27 5.35 2.79
N ALA A 87 2.87 4.84 1.72
CA ALA A 87 2.72 3.45 1.31
C ALA A 87 3.28 2.50 2.37
N THR A 88 2.64 1.34 2.56
CA THR A 88 2.96 0.41 3.63
C THR A 88 3.04 -1.04 3.12
N HIS A 89 2.09 -1.89 3.41
CA HIS A 89 2.14 -3.31 3.08
C HIS A 89 0.96 -3.71 2.20
N ALA A 90 1.23 -4.50 1.14
CA ALA A 90 0.19 -4.95 0.21
C ALA A 90 -0.85 -5.88 0.84
N GLY A 91 -0.60 -6.49 1.99
CA GLY A 91 -1.58 -7.27 2.76
C GLY A 91 -2.69 -6.43 3.39
N LEU A 92 -2.48 -5.12 3.57
CA LEU A 92 -3.53 -4.23 4.07
C LEU A 92 -4.60 -4.01 2.99
N ASP A 93 -5.85 -3.96 3.43
CA ASP A 93 -6.99 -3.71 2.53
C ASP A 93 -6.99 -2.27 1.99
N LEU A 94 -7.55 -2.06 0.81
CA LEU A 94 -7.64 -0.74 0.18
C LEU A 94 -8.43 0.26 1.04
N ASN A 95 -9.45 -0.21 1.79
CA ASN A 95 -10.17 0.62 2.76
C ASN A 95 -9.27 1.10 3.91
N TYR A 96 -8.27 0.30 4.30
CA TYR A 96 -7.29 0.72 5.31
C TYR A 96 -6.37 1.81 4.75
N HIS A 97 -5.88 1.66 3.51
CA HIS A 97 -5.12 2.72 2.84
C HIS A 97 -5.95 4.00 2.70
N PHE A 98 -7.23 3.88 2.38
CA PHE A 98 -8.15 5.02 2.34
C PHE A 98 -8.34 5.67 3.72
N TYR A 99 -8.44 4.86 4.78
CA TYR A 99 -8.49 5.38 6.15
C TYR A 99 -7.24 6.19 6.49
N GLN A 100 -6.03 5.68 6.20
CA GLN A 100 -4.79 6.41 6.41
C GLN A 100 -4.73 7.70 5.57
N LEU A 101 -5.11 7.61 4.31
CA LEU A 101 -5.19 8.77 3.44
C LEU A 101 -6.09 9.86 4.02
N LYS A 102 -7.28 9.51 4.51
CA LYS A 102 -8.23 10.49 5.11
C LYS A 102 -7.66 11.21 6.31
N LYS A 103 -6.80 10.57 7.11
CA LYS A 103 -6.17 11.18 8.29
C LYS A 103 -5.18 12.29 7.92
N HIS A 104 -4.45 12.13 6.81
CA HIS A 104 -3.28 12.96 6.48
C HIS A 104 -3.49 13.84 5.25
N PHE A 105 -4.62 13.70 4.55
CA PHE A 105 -4.97 14.49 3.38
C PHE A 105 -5.43 15.90 3.78
N LYS A 106 -4.83 16.92 3.14
CA LYS A 106 -5.24 18.32 3.24
C LYS A 106 -5.88 18.78 1.93
N ASN A 107 -6.72 19.82 2.00
CA ASN A 107 -7.42 20.32 0.81
C ASN A 107 -6.43 20.72 -0.28
N GLY A 108 -6.68 20.23 -1.50
CA GLY A 108 -5.85 20.48 -2.67
C GLY A 108 -4.66 19.53 -2.83
N ASP A 109 -4.42 18.60 -1.91
CA ASP A 109 -3.35 17.59 -2.05
C ASP A 109 -3.57 16.72 -3.29
N ILE A 110 -2.47 16.14 -3.77
CA ILE A 110 -2.46 15.20 -4.88
C ILE A 110 -2.19 13.82 -4.34
N VAL A 111 -2.98 12.85 -4.73
CA VAL A 111 -2.80 11.45 -4.34
C VAL A 111 -2.33 10.66 -5.55
N VAL A 112 -1.28 9.85 -5.37
CA VAL A 112 -0.78 8.93 -6.39
C VAL A 112 -0.82 7.53 -5.82
N MET A 113 -1.52 6.61 -6.50
CA MET A 113 -1.73 5.24 -6.06
C MET A 113 -1.15 4.23 -7.06
N PRO A 114 0.10 3.81 -6.89
CA PRO A 114 0.69 2.71 -7.63
C PRO A 114 0.29 1.37 -7.00
N LEU A 115 -0.92 0.90 -7.30
CA LEU A 115 -1.48 -0.30 -6.67
C LEU A 115 -0.93 -1.58 -7.30
N GLU A 116 -0.54 -2.54 -6.48
CA GLU A 116 -0.26 -3.91 -6.89
C GLU A 116 -1.48 -4.53 -7.59
N TYR A 117 -1.25 -5.40 -8.58
CA TYR A 117 -2.34 -5.94 -9.42
C TYR A 117 -3.36 -6.73 -8.60
N GLU A 118 -2.97 -7.34 -7.51
CA GLU A 118 -3.80 -8.10 -6.61
C GLU A 118 -4.95 -7.27 -5.99
N TYR A 119 -4.76 -5.96 -5.84
CA TYR A 119 -5.83 -5.08 -5.33
C TYR A 119 -7.05 -5.07 -6.24
N TYR A 120 -6.86 -5.19 -7.56
CA TYR A 120 -7.96 -5.07 -8.51
C TYR A 120 -8.92 -6.26 -8.50
N THR A 121 -8.50 -7.40 -7.93
CA THR A 121 -9.32 -8.63 -7.83
C THR A 121 -9.75 -8.94 -6.40
N ARG A 122 -9.33 -8.17 -5.41
CA ARG A 122 -9.69 -8.39 -4.00
C ARG A 122 -11.19 -8.31 -3.78
N THR A 123 -11.65 -9.19 -2.89
CA THR A 123 -13.03 -9.19 -2.40
C THR A 123 -13.13 -8.39 -1.11
N GLU A 124 -14.37 -8.16 -0.65
CA GLU A 124 -14.64 -7.45 0.61
C GLU A 124 -14.25 -8.28 1.87
N ALA A 125 -14.07 -9.60 1.73
CA ALA A 125 -13.70 -10.45 2.85
C ALA A 125 -12.25 -10.17 3.28
N PRO A 126 -12.01 -9.84 4.57
CA PRO A 126 -10.66 -9.62 5.06
C PRO A 126 -9.87 -10.95 5.07
N THR A 127 -8.57 -10.87 4.78
CA THR A 127 -7.67 -12.01 4.94
C THR A 127 -7.32 -12.24 6.42
N ASP A 128 -6.96 -13.46 6.80
CA ASP A 128 -6.49 -13.77 8.15
C ASP A 128 -5.29 -12.89 8.56
N TRP A 129 -4.38 -12.64 7.60
CA TRP A 129 -3.25 -11.73 7.81
C TRP A 129 -3.72 -10.31 8.19
N PHE A 130 -4.70 -9.77 7.46
CA PHE A 130 -5.27 -8.45 7.75
C PHE A 130 -5.97 -8.42 9.11
N VAL A 131 -6.78 -9.46 9.42
CA VAL A 131 -7.47 -9.59 10.70
C VAL A 131 -6.48 -9.62 11.87
N ASN A 132 -5.42 -10.43 11.77
CA ASN A 132 -4.41 -10.55 12.81
C ASN A 132 -3.71 -9.22 13.11
N ASN A 133 -3.31 -8.52 12.06
CA ASN A 133 -2.64 -7.23 12.19
C ASN A 133 -3.55 -6.15 12.75
N ILE A 134 -4.78 -6.04 12.25
CA ILE A 134 -5.74 -5.00 12.70
C ILE A 134 -6.18 -5.24 14.15
N LEU A 135 -6.40 -6.48 14.58
CA LEU A 135 -6.66 -6.79 15.98
C LEU A 135 -5.46 -6.48 16.88
N GLY A 136 -4.24 -6.70 16.37
CA GLY A 136 -3.02 -6.43 17.12
C GLY A 136 -2.78 -4.94 17.35
N TRP A 137 -2.89 -4.11 16.32
CA TRP A 137 -2.46 -2.71 16.40
C TRP A 137 -3.37 -1.70 15.65
N GLY A 138 -4.48 -2.14 15.05
CA GLY A 138 -5.36 -1.31 14.21
C GLY A 138 -6.68 -0.90 14.85
N GLN A 139 -6.76 -0.78 16.18
CA GLN A 139 -8.00 -0.46 16.91
C GLN A 139 -8.64 0.87 16.47
N ASP A 140 -7.81 1.86 16.14
CA ASP A 140 -8.29 3.16 15.61
C ASP A 140 -9.07 2.98 14.30
N TYR A 141 -8.57 2.10 13.42
CA TYR A 141 -9.28 1.76 12.19
C TYR A 141 -10.62 1.08 12.48
N LEU A 142 -10.64 0.07 13.35
CA LEU A 142 -11.87 -0.61 13.75
C LEU A 142 -12.89 0.34 14.38
N SER A 143 -12.42 1.36 15.08
CA SER A 143 -13.27 2.38 15.68
C SER A 143 -13.83 3.36 14.66
N SER A 144 -13.14 3.53 13.53
CA SER A 144 -13.52 4.47 12.46
C SER A 144 -14.52 3.92 11.45
N ILE A 145 -14.61 2.60 11.29
CA ILE A 145 -15.53 1.96 10.37
C ILE A 145 -16.95 1.85 10.97
N ASN A 146 -17.96 1.83 10.09
CA ASN A 146 -19.35 1.70 10.53
C ASN A 146 -19.61 0.34 11.19
N ILE A 147 -20.71 0.26 11.96
CA ILE A 147 -21.04 -0.94 12.75
C ILE A 147 -21.20 -2.20 11.88
N TYR A 148 -21.74 -2.07 10.67
CA TYR A 148 -21.93 -3.19 9.76
C TYR A 148 -20.59 -3.79 9.34
N ASN A 149 -19.64 -2.95 8.92
CA ASN A 149 -18.28 -3.38 8.53
C ASN A 149 -17.51 -3.93 9.74
N ARG A 150 -17.75 -3.38 10.93
CA ARG A 150 -17.15 -3.92 12.17
C ARG A 150 -17.69 -5.31 12.48
N ILE A 151 -18.98 -5.55 12.37
CA ILE A 151 -19.56 -6.88 12.56
C ILE A 151 -19.02 -7.86 11.52
N LYS A 152 -18.94 -7.48 10.24
CA LYS A 152 -18.31 -8.30 9.22
C LYS A 152 -16.86 -8.65 9.58
N PHE A 153 -16.07 -7.68 10.01
CA PHE A 153 -14.70 -7.92 10.45
C PHE A 153 -14.65 -8.91 11.62
N MET A 154 -15.49 -8.71 12.64
CA MET A 154 -15.56 -9.59 13.81
C MET A 154 -15.87 -11.05 13.42
N MET A 155 -16.79 -11.25 12.48
CA MET A 155 -17.19 -12.59 12.03
C MET A 155 -16.09 -13.33 11.22
N ASN A 156 -15.05 -12.62 10.77
CA ASN A 156 -13.89 -13.20 10.10
C ASN A 156 -12.73 -13.53 11.07
N VAL A 157 -12.91 -13.31 12.37
CA VAL A 157 -11.91 -13.74 13.37
C VAL A 157 -12.03 -15.24 13.60
N SER A 158 -10.98 -15.97 13.26
CA SER A 158 -10.98 -17.42 13.38
C SER A 158 -10.98 -17.87 14.86
N PRO A 159 -11.59 -19.03 15.20
CA PRO A 159 -11.49 -19.61 16.55
C PRO A 159 -10.04 -19.81 16.99
N LYS A 160 -9.14 -20.20 16.07
CA LYS A 160 -7.71 -20.34 16.32
C LYS A 160 -7.12 -19.02 16.83
N ARG A 161 -7.42 -17.90 16.15
CA ARG A 161 -6.95 -16.56 16.55
C ARG A 161 -7.46 -16.17 17.94
N LEU A 162 -8.70 -16.51 18.28
CA LEU A 162 -9.26 -16.24 19.61
C LEU A 162 -8.47 -16.98 20.70
N VAL A 163 -8.18 -18.27 20.51
CA VAL A 163 -7.39 -19.08 21.46
C VAL A 163 -5.97 -18.54 21.61
N GLU A 164 -5.30 -18.23 20.50
CA GLU A 164 -3.95 -17.67 20.50
C GLU A 164 -3.89 -16.33 21.23
N GLY A 165 -4.88 -15.46 21.03
CA GLY A 165 -4.93 -14.16 21.69
C GLY A 165 -5.18 -14.24 23.20
N PHE A 166 -5.92 -15.23 23.70
CA PHE A 166 -6.05 -15.45 25.15
C PHE A 166 -4.73 -15.82 25.82
N ASN A 167 -3.86 -16.52 25.09
CA ASN A 167 -2.56 -16.99 25.59
C ASN A 167 -1.40 -16.04 25.22
N ALA A 168 -1.68 -14.97 24.49
CA ALA A 168 -0.63 -14.07 24.03
C ALA A 168 -0.10 -13.17 25.15
N GLU A 169 1.23 -13.10 25.23
CA GLU A 169 1.96 -12.18 26.11
C GLU A 169 2.31 -10.88 25.38
N ASP A 170 2.45 -9.79 26.12
CA ASP A 170 3.00 -8.55 25.59
C ASP A 170 4.54 -8.69 25.47
N LYS A 171 5.03 -8.64 24.25
CA LYS A 171 6.47 -8.77 23.91
C LYS A 171 7.15 -7.43 23.64
N GLY A 172 6.46 -6.31 23.82
CA GLY A 172 7.00 -4.98 23.57
C GLY A 172 7.41 -4.75 22.11
N LEU A 173 6.71 -5.36 21.14
CA LEU A 173 7.08 -5.33 19.71
C LEU A 173 6.80 -3.98 19.01
N VAL A 174 6.05 -3.09 19.66
CA VAL A 174 5.73 -1.75 19.16
C VAL A 174 6.52 -0.73 19.97
N SER A 175 7.33 0.07 19.27
CA SER A 175 8.07 1.16 19.92
C SER A 175 7.13 2.31 20.33
N PRO A 176 7.42 3.00 21.45
CA PRO A 176 6.68 4.21 21.83
C PRO A 176 6.66 5.28 20.74
N LEU A 177 5.54 5.97 20.57
CA LEU A 177 5.40 7.00 19.55
C LEU A 177 6.46 8.11 19.65
N ASN A 178 6.88 8.47 20.87
CA ASN A 178 7.93 9.46 21.07
C ASN A 178 9.28 9.03 20.47
N ASP A 179 9.62 7.74 20.52
CA ASP A 179 10.85 7.22 19.91
C ASP A 179 10.78 7.32 18.39
N VAL A 180 9.59 7.04 17.81
CA VAL A 180 9.33 7.21 16.38
C VAL A 180 9.47 8.67 15.95
N ILE A 181 8.92 9.60 16.72
CA ILE A 181 9.02 11.05 16.46
C ILE A 181 10.47 11.54 16.59
N ASN A 182 11.19 11.06 17.61
CA ASN A 182 12.60 11.42 17.80
C ASN A 182 13.45 10.92 16.63
N HIS A 183 13.19 9.72 16.14
CA HIS A 183 13.89 9.19 14.98
C HIS A 183 13.61 10.02 13.72
N LEU A 184 12.36 10.40 13.45
CA LEU A 184 11.99 11.27 12.33
C LEU A 184 12.72 12.63 12.37
N ASN A 185 13.04 13.14 13.56
CA ASN A 185 13.71 14.42 13.72
C ASN A 185 15.24 14.34 13.60
N SER A 186 15.83 13.17 13.75
CA SER A 186 17.28 13.00 13.94
C SER A 186 18.02 12.37 12.78
N THR A 187 17.34 11.72 11.81
CA THR A 187 18.02 10.89 10.83
C THR A 187 17.53 11.07 9.38
N ASN A 188 18.42 10.71 8.43
CA ASN A 188 18.09 10.57 7.02
C ASN A 188 17.64 9.14 6.65
N GLY A 189 17.50 8.26 7.65
CA GLY A 189 17.22 6.83 7.48
C GLY A 189 18.48 6.05 7.07
N GLU A 190 18.84 5.07 7.90
CA GLU A 190 19.83 4.05 7.54
C GLU A 190 19.09 2.72 7.47
N TYR A 191 19.43 1.87 6.50
CA TYR A 191 18.71 0.60 6.35
C TYR A 191 18.86 -0.28 7.60
N ASN A 192 17.73 -0.59 8.19
CA ASN A 192 17.61 -1.42 9.38
C ASN A 192 16.48 -2.46 9.18
N GLY A 193 16.49 -3.13 8.03
CA GLY A 193 15.47 -4.10 7.68
C GLY A 193 14.06 -3.52 7.61
N TYR A 194 13.08 -4.33 7.95
CA TYR A 194 11.66 -3.97 8.04
C TYR A 194 11.37 -3.20 9.33
N SER A 195 11.76 -1.92 9.36
CA SER A 195 11.69 -1.06 10.52
C SER A 195 11.44 0.40 10.13
N TYR A 196 10.76 1.15 10.99
CA TYR A 196 10.65 2.61 10.84
C TYR A 196 12.01 3.32 10.87
N LYS A 197 13.04 2.68 11.45
CA LYS A 197 14.41 3.20 11.46
C LYS A 197 15.05 3.24 10.08
N SER A 198 14.51 2.49 9.12
CA SER A 198 14.95 2.53 7.72
C SER A 198 14.35 3.70 6.93
N LEU A 199 13.40 4.45 7.51
CA LEU A 199 12.69 5.50 6.81
C LEU A 199 13.45 6.85 6.89
N ASN A 200 13.53 7.54 5.76
CA ASN A 200 13.90 8.94 5.73
C ASN A 200 12.73 9.85 6.12
N LYS A 201 12.96 11.15 6.28
CA LYS A 201 11.95 12.14 6.67
C LYS A 201 10.71 12.21 5.78
N ASN A 202 10.78 11.69 4.56
CA ASN A 202 9.67 11.64 3.59
C ASN A 202 8.92 10.31 3.63
N GLY A 203 9.35 9.35 4.47
CA GLY A 203 8.76 8.02 4.58
C GLY A 203 9.27 7.01 3.55
N ASP A 204 10.38 7.25 2.87
CA ASP A 204 10.96 6.33 1.90
C ASP A 204 11.97 5.39 2.56
N ILE A 205 12.01 4.14 2.09
CA ILE A 205 13.14 3.22 2.24
C ILE A 205 13.91 3.26 0.92
N ASN A 206 14.81 4.19 0.75
CA ASN A 206 15.60 4.32 -0.48
C ASN A 206 17.07 4.07 -0.24
N VAL A 207 17.37 3.14 0.62
CA VAL A 207 18.71 2.84 1.06
C VAL A 207 19.51 2.20 -0.07
N PHE A 208 20.73 2.65 -0.22
CA PHE A 208 21.74 1.92 -0.95
C PHE A 208 22.10 0.67 -0.15
N ILE A 209 21.49 -0.44 -0.50
CA ILE A 209 22.04 -1.72 -0.10
C ILE A 209 23.23 -1.93 -0.99
N ASP A 210 24.43 -1.77 -0.42
CA ASP A 210 25.67 -1.99 -1.13
C ASP A 210 25.66 -3.35 -1.83
N GLY A 211 25.54 -3.32 -3.15
CA GLY A 211 26.08 -4.26 -4.10
C GLY A 211 25.61 -5.73 -4.07
N LYS A 212 24.91 -6.17 -3.05
CA LYS A 212 24.34 -7.51 -3.05
C LYS A 212 22.83 -7.40 -3.06
N THR A 213 22.27 -7.41 -4.26
CA THR A 213 20.91 -7.87 -4.41
C THR A 213 20.83 -9.26 -3.79
N VAL A 214 20.02 -9.43 -2.78
CA VAL A 214 19.67 -10.75 -2.22
C VAL A 214 19.14 -11.69 -3.32
N TYR A 215 18.98 -11.16 -4.50
CA TYR A 215 18.31 -11.67 -5.68
C TYR A 215 19.10 -12.63 -6.53
N ASP A 216 20.42 -12.61 -6.50
CA ASP A 216 21.24 -13.57 -7.27
C ASP A 216 20.95 -15.02 -6.91
N SER A 217 20.30 -15.27 -5.77
CA SER A 217 19.98 -16.61 -5.31
C SER A 217 18.49 -17.00 -5.42
N VAL A 218 17.55 -16.05 -5.54
CA VAL A 218 16.11 -16.34 -5.38
C VAL A 218 15.33 -16.31 -6.69
N TYR A 219 15.74 -15.56 -7.71
CA TYR A 219 14.93 -15.35 -8.92
C TYR A 219 15.66 -15.65 -10.23
N ASN A 220 16.33 -16.78 -10.32
CA ASN A 220 16.64 -17.39 -11.62
C ASN A 220 15.38 -17.93 -12.34
N GLY A 221 14.18 -17.56 -11.86
CA GLY A 221 12.92 -18.07 -12.33
C GLY A 221 12.08 -17.03 -13.07
N THR A 222 11.09 -17.54 -13.76
CA THR A 222 10.02 -16.77 -14.37
C THR A 222 9.04 -16.35 -13.29
N PHE A 223 8.88 -15.05 -13.06
CA PHE A 223 7.87 -14.52 -12.15
C PHE A 223 6.70 -13.96 -12.96
N THR A 224 5.48 -14.41 -12.65
CA THR A 224 4.27 -13.98 -13.35
C THR A 224 3.40 -13.16 -12.40
N TYR A 225 3.04 -11.95 -12.82
CA TYR A 225 2.06 -11.12 -12.11
C TYR A 225 0.65 -11.42 -12.60
N ASN A 226 -0.31 -11.42 -11.71
CA ASN A 226 -1.72 -11.54 -12.09
C ASN A 226 -2.22 -10.19 -12.67
N SER A 227 -1.78 -9.84 -13.86
CA SER A 227 -2.16 -8.62 -14.58
C SER A 227 -3.29 -8.83 -15.59
N ASP A 228 -3.61 -10.08 -15.93
CA ASP A 228 -4.79 -10.40 -16.76
C ASP A 228 -6.06 -10.38 -15.90
N ILE A 229 -6.56 -9.17 -15.67
CA ILE A 229 -7.70 -8.91 -14.81
C ILE A 229 -8.96 -8.89 -15.68
N PRO A 230 -9.82 -9.90 -15.59
CA PRO A 230 -11.02 -10.00 -16.43
C PRO A 230 -12.01 -8.88 -16.11
N LYS A 231 -12.07 -8.45 -14.86
CA LYS A 231 -12.93 -7.38 -14.36
C LYS A 231 -12.39 -6.90 -13.00
N ILE A 232 -12.39 -5.60 -12.78
CA ILE A 232 -12.13 -5.05 -11.43
C ILE A 232 -13.24 -5.51 -10.49
N SER A 233 -12.89 -5.99 -9.29
CA SER A 233 -13.86 -6.40 -8.28
C SER A 233 -14.75 -5.21 -7.87
N GLU A 234 -15.98 -5.50 -7.49
CA GLU A 234 -16.92 -4.47 -7.03
C GLU A 234 -16.39 -3.73 -5.79
N HIS A 235 -15.75 -4.46 -4.88
CA HIS A 235 -15.11 -3.91 -3.68
C HIS A 235 -14.07 -2.86 -4.05
N THR A 236 -13.11 -3.20 -4.92
CA THR A 236 -12.05 -2.27 -5.35
C THR A 236 -12.61 -1.12 -6.17
N TYR A 237 -13.53 -1.39 -7.09
CA TYR A 237 -14.18 -0.36 -7.88
C TYR A 237 -14.87 0.70 -7.01
N LYS A 238 -15.69 0.26 -6.04
CA LYS A 238 -16.37 1.15 -5.09
C LYS A 238 -15.37 1.94 -4.26
N THR A 239 -14.36 1.27 -3.68
CA THR A 239 -13.38 1.94 -2.82
C THR A 239 -12.58 2.98 -3.60
N LEU A 240 -12.15 2.70 -4.84
CA LEU A 240 -11.44 3.68 -5.67
C LEU A 240 -12.32 4.88 -6.05
N LYS A 241 -13.60 4.65 -6.33
CA LYS A 241 -14.55 5.75 -6.54
C LYS A 241 -14.74 6.60 -5.29
N ASP A 242 -14.85 5.99 -4.11
CA ASP A 242 -14.98 6.71 -2.85
C ASP A 242 -13.72 7.55 -2.55
N ILE A 243 -12.51 7.02 -2.84
CA ILE A 243 -11.25 7.75 -2.75
C ILE A 243 -11.26 8.93 -3.72
N ASN A 244 -11.61 8.70 -4.99
CA ASN A 244 -11.65 9.75 -6.00
C ASN A 244 -12.62 10.88 -5.64
N ASN A 245 -13.81 10.52 -5.18
CA ASN A 245 -14.80 11.49 -4.74
C ASN A 245 -14.33 12.28 -3.52
N PHE A 246 -13.72 11.61 -2.53
CA PHE A 246 -13.17 12.27 -1.35
C PHE A 246 -12.09 13.29 -1.72
N VAL A 247 -11.15 12.89 -2.58
CA VAL A 247 -10.03 13.73 -3.02
C VAL A 247 -10.55 14.92 -3.84
N SER A 248 -11.42 14.65 -4.81
CA SER A 248 -11.97 15.69 -5.71
C SER A 248 -12.83 16.69 -4.97
N ASN A 249 -13.69 16.25 -4.03
CA ASN A 249 -14.53 17.12 -3.22
C ASN A 249 -13.73 18.08 -2.31
N LYS A 250 -12.46 17.75 -2.08
CA LYS A 250 -11.51 18.59 -1.32
C LYS A 250 -10.53 19.36 -2.23
N GLY A 251 -10.87 19.47 -3.53
CA GLY A 251 -10.08 20.22 -4.51
C GLY A 251 -8.74 19.54 -4.88
N GLY A 252 -8.55 18.27 -4.53
CA GLY A 252 -7.37 17.50 -4.86
C GLY A 252 -7.47 16.78 -6.20
N LYS A 253 -6.41 16.03 -6.54
CA LYS A 253 -6.36 15.15 -7.72
C LYS A 253 -5.94 13.75 -7.31
N LEU A 254 -6.61 12.72 -7.84
CA LEU A 254 -6.21 11.32 -7.70
C LEU A 254 -5.60 10.84 -9.02
N PHE A 255 -4.41 10.28 -8.95
CA PHE A 255 -3.73 9.58 -10.04
C PHE A 255 -3.53 8.12 -9.69
N ILE A 256 -3.95 7.24 -10.57
CA ILE A 256 -3.63 5.82 -10.52
C ILE A 256 -2.41 5.59 -11.42
N THR A 257 -1.49 4.75 -11.00
CA THR A 257 -0.33 4.38 -11.81
C THR A 257 0.07 2.93 -11.56
N TRP A 258 1.08 2.47 -12.27
CA TRP A 258 1.51 1.08 -12.27
C TRP A 258 2.43 0.79 -11.08
N PRO A 259 2.32 -0.41 -10.47
CA PRO A 259 3.32 -0.86 -9.51
C PRO A 259 4.66 -1.04 -10.21
N VAL A 260 5.76 -0.95 -9.46
CA VAL A 260 7.03 -1.41 -9.99
C VAL A 260 6.98 -2.94 -10.16
N THR A 261 7.54 -3.45 -11.25
CA THR A 261 7.55 -4.87 -11.57
C THR A 261 8.92 -5.28 -12.10
N MET A 262 9.38 -6.45 -11.70
CA MET A 262 10.60 -7.02 -12.22
C MET A 262 10.38 -7.52 -13.65
N ARG A 263 11.21 -7.03 -14.58
CA ARG A 263 11.24 -7.53 -15.96
C ARG A 263 11.85 -8.92 -16.01
N ASN A 264 11.14 -9.85 -16.57
CA ASN A 264 11.55 -11.23 -16.71
C ASN A 264 10.74 -11.93 -17.82
N PRO A 265 11.10 -13.16 -18.25
CA PRO A 265 10.37 -13.85 -19.33
C PRO A 265 8.86 -14.07 -19.07
N GLY A 266 8.43 -14.10 -17.80
CA GLY A 266 7.02 -14.24 -17.43
C GLY A 266 6.25 -12.91 -17.41
N PHE A 267 6.95 -11.77 -17.37
CA PHE A 267 6.36 -10.45 -17.36
C PHE A 267 7.30 -9.38 -17.93
N ASP A 268 7.08 -9.04 -19.17
CA ASP A 268 7.77 -7.94 -19.86
C ASP A 268 6.75 -7.07 -20.61
N THR A 269 6.81 -5.75 -20.41
CA THR A 269 5.91 -4.82 -21.08
C THR A 269 6.21 -4.65 -22.57
N ASP A 270 7.32 -5.18 -23.10
CA ASP A 270 7.55 -5.29 -24.54
C ASP A 270 6.82 -6.48 -25.16
N ASN A 271 6.36 -7.44 -24.32
CA ASN A 271 5.50 -8.52 -24.77
C ASN A 271 4.09 -7.99 -25.06
N GLY A 272 3.60 -8.21 -26.30
CA GLY A 272 2.29 -7.71 -26.74
C GLY A 272 1.12 -8.23 -25.88
N GLN A 273 1.18 -9.47 -25.40
CA GLN A 273 0.12 -10.04 -24.55
C GLN A 273 0.09 -9.37 -23.17
N THR A 274 1.27 -9.17 -22.54
CA THR A 274 1.39 -8.43 -21.28
C THR A 274 0.85 -7.02 -21.43
N MET A 275 1.29 -6.30 -22.47
CA MET A 275 0.83 -4.94 -22.71
C MET A 275 -0.68 -4.88 -22.97
N GLN A 276 -1.24 -5.82 -23.72
CA GLN A 276 -2.68 -5.89 -23.95
C GLN A 276 -3.48 -6.06 -22.66
N SER A 277 -3.06 -6.93 -21.74
CA SER A 277 -3.68 -7.11 -20.43
C SER A 277 -3.66 -5.81 -19.61
N LEU A 278 -2.52 -5.11 -19.60
CA LEU A 278 -2.38 -3.84 -18.89
C LEU A 278 -3.26 -2.74 -19.50
N MET A 279 -3.35 -2.68 -20.83
CA MET A 279 -4.24 -1.71 -21.51
C MET A 279 -5.72 -1.99 -21.25
N LYS A 280 -6.10 -3.26 -21.12
CA LYS A 280 -7.45 -3.65 -20.70
C LYS A 280 -7.76 -3.16 -19.27
N LEU A 281 -6.82 -3.34 -18.33
CA LEU A 281 -6.96 -2.80 -16.98
C LEU A 281 -7.08 -1.27 -16.99
N LYS A 282 -6.23 -0.57 -17.76
CA LYS A 282 -6.34 0.89 -17.94
C LYS A 282 -7.73 1.28 -18.45
N GLY A 283 -8.28 0.53 -19.39
CA GLY A 283 -9.63 0.77 -19.93
C GLY A 283 -10.69 0.68 -18.83
N PHE A 284 -10.65 -0.34 -17.97
CA PHE A 284 -11.58 -0.46 -16.84
C PHE A 284 -11.48 0.71 -15.86
N LEU A 285 -10.26 1.15 -15.53
CA LEU A 285 -10.04 2.28 -14.63
C LEU A 285 -10.54 3.60 -15.25
N SER A 286 -10.31 3.80 -16.55
CA SER A 286 -10.77 5.00 -17.27
C SER A 286 -12.29 5.07 -17.35
N VAL A 287 -12.98 3.94 -17.58
CA VAL A 287 -14.45 3.86 -17.53
C VAL A 287 -15.00 4.18 -16.13
N ALA A 288 -14.23 3.86 -15.08
CA ALA A 288 -14.53 4.25 -13.71
C ALA A 288 -14.30 5.75 -13.42
N GLY A 289 -13.81 6.53 -14.38
CA GLY A 289 -13.48 7.96 -14.23
C GLY A 289 -12.17 8.20 -13.46
N LEU A 290 -11.29 7.20 -13.43
CA LEU A 290 -9.99 7.30 -12.76
C LEU A 290 -8.91 7.68 -13.77
N ASN A 291 -8.07 8.66 -13.42
CA ASN A 291 -6.96 9.07 -14.26
C ASN A 291 -5.75 8.15 -14.07
N VAL A 292 -5.41 7.37 -15.10
CA VAL A 292 -4.24 6.48 -15.11
C VAL A 292 -3.09 7.17 -15.81
N ILE A 293 -2.04 7.46 -15.07
CA ILE A 293 -0.85 8.15 -15.54
C ILE A 293 0.33 7.19 -15.76
N CYS A 294 1.29 7.58 -16.53
CA CYS A 294 2.48 6.81 -16.95
C CYS A 294 2.17 5.58 -17.84
N SER A 295 3.15 5.21 -18.65
CA SER A 295 3.19 3.90 -19.29
C SER A 295 3.64 2.82 -18.30
N PRO A 296 3.11 1.59 -18.36
CA PRO A 296 3.60 0.48 -17.56
C PRO A 296 5.10 0.21 -17.75
N SER A 297 5.64 0.48 -18.94
CA SER A 297 7.08 0.33 -19.24
C SER A 297 7.99 1.24 -18.39
N ALA A 298 7.45 2.34 -17.84
CA ALA A 298 8.19 3.21 -16.92
C ALA A 298 8.43 2.57 -15.54
N SER A 299 7.73 1.48 -15.22
CA SER A 299 7.80 0.78 -13.94
C SER A 299 8.23 -0.69 -14.06
N ASN A 300 8.60 -1.16 -15.27
CA ASN A 300 9.04 -2.53 -15.51
C ASN A 300 10.56 -2.56 -15.67
N LEU A 301 11.26 -2.83 -14.55
CA LEU A 301 12.70 -2.67 -14.40
C LEU A 301 13.45 -4.02 -14.42
N GLY A 302 14.74 -3.99 -14.72
CA GLY A 302 15.63 -5.15 -14.73
C GLY A 302 15.77 -5.80 -13.35
N GLY A 303 15.97 -7.13 -13.33
CA GLY A 303 16.02 -7.93 -12.10
C GLY A 303 17.11 -7.50 -11.12
N SER A 304 18.26 -7.01 -11.59
CA SER A 304 19.37 -6.50 -10.76
C SER A 304 19.00 -5.30 -9.88
N LEU A 305 17.87 -4.66 -10.14
CA LEU A 305 17.35 -3.52 -9.39
C LEU A 305 16.37 -3.89 -8.27
N PHE A 306 16.16 -5.19 -8.04
CA PHE A 306 15.23 -5.68 -7.00
C PHE A 306 15.97 -6.32 -5.82
N MET A 307 15.34 -6.33 -4.65
CA MET A 307 15.88 -6.88 -3.41
C MET A 307 15.32 -8.30 -3.13
N ASP A 308 14.32 -8.40 -2.31
CA ASP A 308 13.76 -9.62 -1.73
C ASP A 308 12.36 -9.96 -2.25
N SER A 309 11.85 -9.16 -3.18
CA SER A 309 10.55 -9.35 -3.81
C SER A 309 10.55 -8.75 -5.21
N ALA A 310 9.74 -9.30 -6.09
CA ALA A 310 9.53 -8.81 -7.45
C ALA A 310 8.85 -7.40 -7.51
N TYR A 311 8.47 -6.87 -6.37
CA TYR A 311 7.91 -5.53 -6.19
C TYR A 311 8.83 -4.59 -5.37
N HIS A 312 9.93 -5.07 -4.79
CA HIS A 312 10.79 -4.27 -3.92
C HIS A 312 12.09 -3.93 -4.61
N THR A 313 12.29 -2.67 -4.97
CA THR A 313 13.54 -2.24 -5.60
C THR A 313 14.59 -1.84 -4.58
N ASN A 314 15.87 -1.96 -4.99
CA ASN A 314 16.96 -1.29 -4.32
C ASN A 314 16.94 0.22 -4.59
N GLY A 315 17.89 0.98 -4.02
CA GLY A 315 17.95 2.44 -4.17
C GLY A 315 18.09 2.93 -5.62
N TYR A 316 18.77 2.16 -6.50
CA TYR A 316 18.89 2.51 -7.91
C TYR A 316 17.56 2.36 -8.64
N GLY A 317 16.86 1.24 -8.44
CA GLY A 317 15.52 1.03 -9.00
C GLY A 317 14.51 2.09 -8.52
N ALA A 318 14.56 2.45 -7.24
CA ALA A 318 13.73 3.52 -6.68
C ALA A 318 14.02 4.88 -7.36
N ARG A 319 15.28 5.20 -7.68
CA ARG A 319 15.63 6.43 -8.40
C ARG A 319 15.10 6.45 -9.82
N ILE A 320 15.31 5.37 -10.58
CA ILE A 320 14.82 5.25 -11.97
C ILE A 320 13.30 5.43 -12.00
N ARG A 321 12.59 4.62 -11.19
CA ARG A 321 11.14 4.71 -11.09
C ARG A 321 10.66 6.11 -10.73
N SER A 322 11.23 6.71 -9.69
CA SER A 322 10.79 8.01 -9.19
C SER A 322 11.07 9.14 -10.17
N SER A 323 12.15 9.05 -10.94
CA SER A 323 12.43 9.99 -12.01
C SER A 323 11.34 9.98 -13.08
N LEU A 324 10.96 8.78 -13.56
CA LEU A 324 9.95 8.64 -14.61
C LEU A 324 8.54 8.97 -14.09
N LEU A 325 8.22 8.53 -12.87
CA LEU A 325 6.95 8.86 -12.24
C LEU A 325 6.81 10.37 -11.99
N GLY A 326 7.89 11.02 -11.56
CA GLY A 326 7.92 12.48 -11.39
C GLY A 326 7.65 13.23 -12.68
N ASP A 327 8.20 12.77 -13.81
CA ASP A 327 7.91 13.35 -15.14
C ASP A 327 6.43 13.20 -15.51
N CYS A 328 5.84 12.02 -15.27
CA CYS A 328 4.42 11.79 -15.53
C CYS A 328 3.51 12.68 -14.68
N ILE A 329 3.80 12.77 -13.37
CA ILE A 329 3.03 13.62 -12.45
C ILE A 329 3.15 15.08 -12.89
N ASN A 330 4.37 15.54 -13.19
CA ASN A 330 4.60 16.91 -13.63
C ASN A 330 3.83 17.25 -14.92
N ALA A 331 3.78 16.32 -15.88
CA ALA A 331 2.99 16.50 -17.10
C ALA A 331 1.50 16.69 -16.77
N GLU A 332 0.91 15.84 -15.92
CA GLU A 332 -0.49 15.95 -15.49
C GLU A 332 -0.79 17.24 -14.72
N LEU A 333 0.17 17.75 -13.95
CA LEU A 333 0.02 19.02 -13.25
C LEU A 333 -0.04 20.22 -14.22
N HIS A 334 0.58 20.09 -15.37
CA HIS A 334 0.57 21.10 -16.45
C HIS A 334 -0.43 20.79 -17.56
N ASN A 335 -1.46 19.97 -17.28
CA ASN A 335 -2.52 19.57 -18.20
C ASN A 335 -1.99 18.91 -19.51
N LYS A 336 -0.88 18.18 -19.39
CA LYS A 336 -0.35 17.29 -20.43
C LYS A 336 -0.57 15.86 -19.97
N SER A 337 -0.91 14.96 -20.90
CA SER A 337 -1.05 13.55 -20.52
C SER A 337 0.30 12.96 -20.11
N GLY A 338 0.43 12.56 -18.87
CA GLY A 338 1.61 11.85 -18.37
C GLY A 338 1.76 10.45 -18.98
N TYR A 339 0.68 9.88 -19.50
CA TYR A 339 0.69 8.62 -20.24
C TYR A 339 1.22 8.80 -21.67
N GLU A 340 0.86 9.91 -22.32
CA GLU A 340 1.17 10.23 -23.70
C GLU A 340 2.43 11.11 -23.85
N LEU A 341 3.27 11.17 -22.80
CA LEU A 341 4.58 11.76 -22.95
C LEU A 341 5.23 11.12 -24.17
N ASN A 342 5.63 11.93 -25.16
CA ASN A 342 6.29 11.48 -26.40
C ASN A 342 7.68 10.92 -26.09
N ARG A 343 7.70 9.82 -25.33
CA ARG A 343 8.86 9.13 -24.80
C ARG A 343 8.73 7.64 -25.03
N ASN A 344 9.78 7.06 -25.56
CA ASN A 344 9.96 5.62 -25.47
C ASN A 344 10.46 5.29 -24.05
N PHE A 345 9.53 5.08 -23.09
CA PHE A 345 9.87 4.78 -21.71
C PHE A 345 10.79 3.58 -21.58
N ARG A 346 10.63 2.55 -22.41
CA ARG A 346 11.52 1.38 -22.40
C ARG A 346 12.96 1.78 -22.71
N ALA A 347 13.19 2.57 -23.77
CA ALA A 347 14.55 3.01 -24.11
C ALA A 347 15.18 3.84 -22.99
N VAL A 348 14.40 4.73 -22.37
CA VAL A 348 14.86 5.54 -21.23
C VAL A 348 15.18 4.66 -20.02
N VAL A 349 14.33 3.68 -19.70
CA VAL A 349 14.61 2.71 -18.61
C VAL A 349 15.93 1.97 -18.87
N LEU A 350 16.12 1.43 -20.07
CA LEU A 350 17.34 0.69 -20.43
C LEU A 350 18.59 1.57 -20.39
N GLU A 351 18.47 2.85 -20.79
CA GLU A 351 19.57 3.80 -20.67
C GLU A 351 19.95 4.06 -19.21
N MET A 352 18.97 4.38 -18.36
CA MET A 352 19.20 4.60 -16.93
C MET A 352 19.71 3.34 -16.21
N GLU A 353 19.28 2.16 -16.62
CA GLU A 353 19.76 0.89 -16.07
C GLU A 353 21.26 0.70 -16.38
N ARG A 354 21.73 1.07 -17.56
CA ARG A 354 23.17 0.97 -17.96
C ARG A 354 24.09 1.86 -17.12
N GLU A 355 23.54 2.92 -16.54
CA GLU A 355 24.29 3.83 -15.67
C GLU A 355 24.42 3.30 -14.22
N THR A 356 23.80 2.16 -13.93
CA THR A 356 23.90 1.54 -12.60
C THR A 356 25.12 0.62 -12.49
N PRO A 357 25.69 0.44 -11.30
CA PRO A 357 26.90 -0.38 -11.12
C PRO A 357 26.69 -1.90 -11.32
N TYR A 358 25.47 -2.33 -11.67
CA TYR A 358 25.10 -3.75 -11.84
C TYR A 358 25.01 -4.20 -13.30
N ASN A 359 25.35 -3.34 -14.23
CA ASN A 359 25.40 -3.66 -15.66
C ASN A 359 26.82 -3.58 -16.21
#